data_3a709b5c1ef7f5705a2fa6f08c6f93b8
#
_entry.id   3a709b5c1ef7f5705a2fa6f08c6f93b8
#
_cell.length_a   1.000
_cell.length_b   1.000
_cell.length_c   1.000
_cell.angle_alpha   90.00
_cell.angle_beta   90.00
_cell.angle_gamma   90.00
#
_symmetry.space_group_name_H-M   'P 1'
#
loop_
_entity.id
_entity.type
_entity.pdbx_description
1 polymer ?
#
loop_
_entity_poly.entity_id
_entity_poly.type
_entity_poly.pdbx_seq_one_letter_code
_entity_poly.pdbx_strand_id
1 'polypeptide(L)'
;HITKQCNLKCKMCGQLLFGLVPRRSFSPEQIEMDMETTFRLIDKIDVLKLIGGEVMMYTQLDKLIELINAHHEQVGLLEIYTNGAVKPKEKLLQSITRYKGNIQITISDYGDLSVAKDAWSDFGKSSNIRINILGFSLKDKEGYKGWIDCTKIENLGEDEETLRQKYNTCGQRLDYVLEDSVIGKCTS
;
A
#
# COMPACT_ATOMS: atom_id res chain seq x y z
N HIS A 1 -0.17 7.49 -0.55
CA HIS A 1 -0.75 7.01 0.71
C HIS A 1 -2.16 7.58 0.91
N ILE A 2 -3.13 6.75 1.30
CA ILE A 2 -4.52 7.20 1.51
C ILE A 2 -4.89 7.36 2.99
N THR A 3 -4.13 6.74 3.89
CA THR A 3 -4.34 6.86 5.34
C THR A 3 -3.08 6.48 6.10
N LYS A 4 -2.88 7.08 7.27
CA LYS A 4 -1.90 6.65 8.28
C LYS A 4 -2.57 5.96 9.47
N GLN A 5 -3.88 5.70 9.41
CA GLN A 5 -4.56 4.87 10.38
C GLN A 5 -4.19 3.40 10.18
N CYS A 6 -3.89 2.71 11.27
CA CYS A 6 -3.58 1.28 11.24
C CYS A 6 -4.04 0.62 12.54
N ASN A 7 -4.61 -0.56 12.43
CA ASN A 7 -5.03 -1.38 13.58
C ASN A 7 -3.88 -2.23 14.15
N LEU A 8 -2.74 -2.32 13.47
CA LEU A 8 -1.53 -2.99 13.95
C LEU A 8 -0.49 -1.99 14.47
N LYS A 9 0.47 -2.50 15.26
CA LYS A 9 1.59 -1.75 15.84
C LYS A 9 2.92 -2.47 15.55
N CYS A 10 3.22 -2.65 14.25
CA CYS A 10 4.43 -3.35 13.83
C CYS A 10 5.68 -2.56 14.25
N LYS A 11 6.62 -3.23 14.93
CA LYS A 11 7.88 -2.60 15.40
C LYS A 11 8.74 -2.08 14.25
N MET A 12 8.79 -2.83 13.14
CA MET A 12 9.56 -2.49 11.94
C MET A 12 8.62 -2.05 10.80
N CYS A 13 7.73 -1.10 11.10
CA CYS A 13 6.79 -0.58 10.11
C CYS A 13 7.53 0.29 9.09
N GLY A 14 7.51 -0.09 7.81
CA GLY A 14 8.11 0.69 6.73
C GLY A 14 7.50 2.08 6.54
N GLN A 15 6.29 2.31 7.07
CA GLN A 15 5.63 3.62 7.09
C GLN A 15 5.95 4.43 8.36
N LEU A 16 6.83 3.94 9.23
CA LEU A 16 7.25 4.57 10.49
C LEU A 16 6.08 4.98 11.41
N LEU A 17 4.94 4.30 11.31
CA LEU A 17 3.72 4.64 12.07
C LEU A 17 3.84 4.32 13.58
N PHE A 18 4.89 3.64 13.98
CA PHE A 18 5.15 3.33 15.38
C PHE A 18 5.94 4.46 16.03
N GLY A 19 5.20 5.43 16.58
CA GLY A 19 5.77 6.50 17.41
C GLY A 19 6.41 7.68 16.67
N LEU A 20 6.69 7.59 15.38
CA LEU A 20 7.38 8.65 14.63
C LEU A 20 6.42 9.49 13.78
N VAL A 21 5.33 8.90 13.29
CA VAL A 21 4.39 9.58 12.39
C VAL A 21 2.99 9.59 13.01
N PRO A 22 2.31 10.74 13.06
CA PRO A 22 0.94 10.83 13.55
C PRO A 22 0.00 9.94 12.73
N ARG A 23 -0.83 9.15 13.41
CA ARG A 23 -1.86 8.33 12.77
C ARG A 23 -3.05 9.19 12.39
N ARG A 24 -3.19 9.50 11.11
CA ARG A 24 -4.30 10.29 10.58
C ARG A 24 -4.82 9.70 9.27
N SER A 25 -6.05 9.98 8.91
CA SER A 25 -6.54 9.80 7.54
C SER A 25 -6.42 11.11 6.80
N PHE A 26 -6.14 11.04 5.52
CA PHE A 26 -6.25 12.20 4.64
C PHE A 26 -7.73 12.47 4.31
N SER A 27 -8.05 13.72 4.02
CA SER A 27 -9.43 14.02 3.65
C SER A 27 -9.77 13.40 2.30
N PRO A 28 -10.99 12.88 2.13
CA PRO A 28 -11.41 12.31 0.85
C PRO A 28 -11.31 13.31 -0.30
N GLU A 29 -11.68 14.56 -0.04
CA GLU A 29 -11.65 15.66 -1.01
C GLU A 29 -10.21 15.95 -1.47
N GLN A 30 -9.24 15.87 -0.55
CA GLN A 30 -7.83 16.04 -0.89
C GLN A 30 -7.32 14.89 -1.75
N ILE A 31 -7.64 13.66 -1.39
CA ILE A 31 -7.23 12.48 -2.19
C ILE A 31 -7.86 12.51 -3.58
N GLU A 32 -9.14 12.88 -3.67
CA GLU A 32 -9.83 13.03 -4.95
C GLU A 32 -9.13 14.08 -5.84
N MET A 33 -8.87 15.25 -5.30
CA MET A 33 -8.17 16.34 -6.00
C MET A 33 -6.74 15.94 -6.44
N ASP A 34 -6.01 15.24 -5.57
CA ASP A 34 -4.66 14.76 -5.85
C ASP A 34 -4.68 13.72 -7.00
N MET A 35 -5.64 12.80 -6.98
CA MET A 35 -5.79 11.78 -8.02
C MET A 35 -6.22 12.38 -9.35
N GLU A 36 -7.20 13.26 -9.37
CA GLU A 36 -7.64 13.98 -10.57
C GLU A 36 -6.48 14.80 -11.18
N THR A 37 -5.70 15.47 -10.32
CA THR A 37 -4.52 16.22 -10.78
C THR A 37 -3.46 15.27 -11.36
N THR A 38 -3.24 14.13 -10.73
CA THR A 38 -2.29 13.12 -11.20
C THR A 38 -2.71 12.59 -12.58
N PHE A 39 -3.96 12.19 -12.76
CA PHE A 39 -4.45 11.69 -14.05
C PHE A 39 -4.47 12.73 -15.17
N ARG A 40 -4.56 14.01 -14.83
CA ARG A 40 -4.43 15.11 -15.80
C ARG A 40 -2.99 15.36 -16.23
N LEU A 41 -2.00 15.09 -15.36
CA LEU A 41 -0.59 15.40 -15.60
C LEU A 41 0.21 14.20 -16.12
N ILE A 42 -0.25 12.98 -15.90
CA ILE A 42 0.47 11.75 -16.20
C ILE A 42 -0.36 10.90 -17.16
N ASP A 43 0.16 10.66 -18.35
CA ASP A 43 -0.53 9.90 -19.39
C ASP A 43 -0.71 8.41 -19.02
N LYS A 44 0.26 7.84 -18.30
CA LYS A 44 0.24 6.42 -17.94
C LYS A 44 0.97 6.15 -16.63
N ILE A 45 0.37 5.29 -15.81
CA ILE A 45 0.91 4.77 -14.56
C ILE A 45 0.99 3.24 -14.71
N ASP A 46 2.19 2.68 -14.67
CA ASP A 46 2.35 1.23 -14.82
C ASP A 46 1.73 0.48 -13.65
N VAL A 47 1.99 0.92 -12.41
CA VAL A 47 1.39 0.34 -11.20
C VAL A 47 0.98 1.46 -10.25
N LEU A 48 -0.31 1.56 -9.98
CA LEU A 48 -0.86 2.44 -8.95
C LEU A 48 -1.09 1.64 -7.67
N LYS A 49 -0.30 1.91 -6.63
CA LYS A 49 -0.40 1.21 -5.35
C LYS A 49 -1.22 2.03 -4.36
N LEU A 50 -2.34 1.51 -3.88
CA LEU A 50 -3.06 2.05 -2.74
C LEU A 50 -2.48 1.46 -1.46
N ILE A 51 -1.76 2.29 -0.72
CA ILE A 51 -1.06 1.92 0.50
C ILE A 51 -1.31 2.94 1.61
N GLY A 52 -0.83 2.61 2.80
CA GLY A 52 -0.93 3.48 3.96
C GLY A 52 -0.64 2.72 5.23
N GLY A 53 -1.29 3.07 6.34
CA GLY A 53 -1.30 2.22 7.52
C GLY A 53 -2.04 0.91 7.21
N GLU A 54 -3.36 0.93 7.34
CA GLU A 54 -4.25 -0.13 6.84
C GLU A 54 -5.33 0.50 5.95
N VAL A 55 -5.29 0.20 4.68
CA VAL A 55 -6.17 0.83 3.68
C VAL A 55 -7.65 0.50 3.92
N MET A 56 -7.97 -0.65 4.52
CA MET A 56 -9.34 -1.03 4.87
C MET A 56 -9.95 -0.16 5.98
N MET A 57 -9.14 0.65 6.67
CA MET A 57 -9.61 1.65 7.62
C MET A 57 -9.99 2.98 6.95
N TYR A 58 -9.63 3.17 5.69
CA TYR A 58 -10.06 4.34 4.92
C TYR A 58 -11.53 4.17 4.48
N THR A 59 -12.40 5.05 4.97
CA THR A 59 -13.86 4.86 4.90
C THR A 59 -14.45 5.02 3.51
N GLN A 60 -13.75 5.65 2.58
CA GLN A 60 -14.19 5.91 1.20
C GLN A 60 -13.34 5.19 0.15
N LEU A 61 -12.77 4.05 0.51
CA LEU A 61 -11.94 3.27 -0.42
C LEU A 61 -12.73 2.80 -1.65
N ASP A 62 -14.00 2.47 -1.48
CA ASP A 62 -14.93 2.12 -2.56
C ASP A 62 -15.06 3.25 -3.57
N LYS A 63 -15.28 4.48 -3.11
CA LYS A 63 -15.38 5.66 -3.99
C LYS A 63 -14.06 5.99 -4.67
N LEU A 64 -12.93 5.84 -3.97
CA LEU A 64 -11.62 6.04 -4.57
C LEU A 64 -11.37 5.05 -5.71
N ILE A 65 -11.77 3.78 -5.56
CA ILE A 65 -11.68 2.80 -6.64
C ILE A 65 -12.59 3.19 -7.82
N GLU A 66 -13.79 3.71 -7.55
CA GLU A 66 -14.70 4.19 -8.61
C GLU A 66 -14.09 5.38 -9.38
N LEU A 67 -13.44 6.32 -8.69
CA LEU A 67 -12.71 7.41 -9.32
C LEU A 67 -11.57 6.88 -10.20
N ILE A 68 -10.74 5.98 -9.68
CA ILE A 68 -9.64 5.38 -10.44
C ILE A 68 -10.19 4.58 -11.63
N ASN A 69 -11.36 3.94 -11.49
CA ASN A 69 -12.01 3.22 -12.57
C ASN A 69 -12.43 4.13 -13.74
N ALA A 70 -12.72 5.40 -13.49
CA ALA A 70 -12.97 6.36 -14.58
C ALA A 70 -11.72 6.60 -15.46
N HIS A 71 -10.53 6.37 -14.87
CA HIS A 71 -9.22 6.54 -15.51
C HIS A 71 -8.48 5.19 -15.72
N HIS A 72 -9.22 4.07 -15.77
CA HIS A 72 -8.64 2.74 -15.79
C HIS A 72 -7.67 2.47 -16.95
N GLU A 73 -7.85 3.16 -18.09
CA GLU A 73 -6.97 3.05 -19.27
C GLU A 73 -5.57 3.66 -19.04
N GLN A 74 -5.46 4.61 -18.10
CA GLN A 74 -4.19 5.22 -17.69
C GLN A 74 -3.43 4.37 -16.67
N VAL A 75 -4.07 3.35 -16.06
CA VAL A 75 -3.51 2.52 -15.00
C VAL A 75 -3.27 1.10 -15.49
N GLY A 76 -2.01 0.69 -15.58
CA GLY A 76 -1.63 -0.66 -16.00
C GLY A 76 -2.05 -1.73 -14.99
N LEU A 77 -1.81 -1.48 -13.70
CA LEU A 77 -2.24 -2.32 -12.59
C LEU A 77 -2.64 -1.44 -11.38
N LEU A 78 -3.83 -1.64 -10.85
CA LEU A 78 -4.23 -1.14 -9.54
C LEU A 78 -3.91 -2.19 -8.48
N GLU A 79 -3.03 -1.87 -7.54
CA GLU A 79 -2.64 -2.77 -6.46
C GLU A 79 -3.04 -2.20 -5.10
N ILE A 80 -3.79 -2.98 -4.32
CA ILE A 80 -4.28 -2.60 -2.99
C ILE A 80 -3.57 -3.46 -1.94
N TYR A 81 -2.86 -2.80 -1.02
CA TYR A 81 -2.16 -3.48 0.07
C TYR A 81 -2.99 -3.46 1.36
N THR A 82 -3.11 -4.62 2.00
CA THR A 82 -3.77 -4.75 3.31
C THR A 82 -3.01 -5.71 4.21
N ASN A 83 -3.09 -5.50 5.51
CA ASN A 83 -2.57 -6.45 6.51
C ASN A 83 -3.49 -7.67 6.74
N GLY A 84 -4.62 -7.72 6.06
CA GLY A 84 -5.56 -8.82 6.16
C GLY A 84 -6.28 -8.94 7.51
N ALA A 85 -6.16 -7.98 8.41
CA ALA A 85 -6.83 -8.02 9.72
C ALA A 85 -8.24 -7.43 9.71
N VAL A 86 -8.62 -6.74 8.64
CA VAL A 86 -9.94 -6.11 8.49
C VAL A 86 -10.69 -6.79 7.35
N LYS A 87 -11.91 -7.26 7.63
CA LYS A 87 -12.78 -7.82 6.59
C LYS A 87 -13.22 -6.73 5.61
N PRO A 88 -13.21 -7.03 4.30
CA PRO A 88 -13.71 -6.09 3.31
C PRO A 88 -15.21 -5.89 3.47
N LYS A 89 -15.66 -4.65 3.24
CA LYS A 89 -17.09 -4.33 3.20
C LYS A 89 -17.67 -4.67 1.83
N GLU A 90 -18.94 -5.03 1.79
CA GLU A 90 -19.64 -5.40 0.57
C GLU A 90 -19.52 -4.35 -0.55
N LYS A 91 -19.70 -3.07 -0.22
CA LYS A 91 -19.54 -1.96 -1.18
C LYS A 91 -18.15 -1.94 -1.82
N LEU A 92 -17.11 -2.19 -1.03
CA LEU A 92 -15.73 -2.26 -1.53
C LEU A 92 -15.55 -3.44 -2.49
N LEU A 93 -16.07 -4.62 -2.13
CA LEU A 93 -16.01 -5.80 -2.99
C LEU A 93 -16.70 -5.54 -4.34
N GLN A 94 -17.85 -4.85 -4.32
CA GLN A 94 -18.56 -4.45 -5.53
C GLN A 94 -17.74 -3.48 -6.39
N SER A 95 -17.11 -2.47 -5.81
CA SER A 95 -16.25 -1.53 -6.56
C SER A 95 -15.04 -2.24 -7.17
N ILE A 96 -14.41 -3.16 -6.43
CA ILE A 96 -13.31 -3.99 -6.92
C ILE A 96 -13.76 -4.85 -8.12
N THR A 97 -14.92 -5.51 -8.00
CA THR A 97 -15.46 -6.37 -9.08
C THR A 97 -15.84 -5.58 -10.33
N ARG A 98 -16.27 -4.32 -10.17
CA ARG A 98 -16.63 -3.44 -11.30
C ARG A 98 -15.44 -2.74 -11.94
N TYR A 99 -14.25 -2.84 -11.35
CA TYR A 99 -13.07 -2.22 -11.91
C TYR A 99 -12.72 -2.82 -13.27
N LYS A 100 -12.59 -1.96 -14.28
CA LYS A 100 -12.44 -2.39 -15.69
C LYS A 100 -11.01 -2.73 -16.08
N GLY A 101 -10.02 -2.20 -15.34
CA GLY A 101 -8.60 -2.47 -15.58
C GLY A 101 -8.10 -3.71 -14.82
N ASN A 102 -6.78 -3.90 -14.79
CA ASN A 102 -6.18 -4.93 -13.98
C ASN A 102 -6.13 -4.50 -12.51
N ILE A 103 -6.60 -5.37 -11.62
CA ILE A 103 -6.58 -5.12 -10.17
C ILE A 103 -6.03 -6.34 -9.43
N GLN A 104 -5.27 -6.07 -8.37
CA GLN A 104 -4.71 -7.08 -7.48
C GLN A 104 -4.84 -6.63 -6.03
N ILE A 105 -5.15 -7.57 -5.14
CA ILE A 105 -5.08 -7.35 -3.69
C ILE A 105 -3.85 -8.06 -3.16
N THR A 106 -2.98 -7.32 -2.49
CA THR A 106 -1.79 -7.88 -1.86
C THR A 106 -1.97 -7.87 -0.35
N ILE A 107 -1.95 -9.04 0.26
CA ILE A 107 -2.14 -9.24 1.70
C ILE A 107 -0.79 -9.50 2.33
N SER A 108 -0.39 -8.65 3.27
CA SER A 108 0.72 -8.91 4.19
C SER A 108 0.21 -9.83 5.28
N ASP A 109 0.53 -11.12 5.18
CA ASP A 109 0.05 -12.15 6.12
C ASP A 109 0.90 -12.17 7.40
N TYR A 110 0.32 -11.72 8.49
CA TYR A 110 0.89 -11.73 9.84
C TYR A 110 0.35 -12.89 10.70
N GLY A 111 -0.01 -14.02 10.07
CA GLY A 111 -0.53 -15.20 10.75
C GLY A 111 -1.86 -14.93 11.43
N ASP A 112 -1.94 -15.17 12.74
CA ASP A 112 -3.17 -15.04 13.52
C ASP A 112 -3.73 -13.60 13.56
N LEU A 113 -2.96 -12.60 13.18
CA LEU A 113 -3.43 -11.22 13.09
C LEU A 113 -4.16 -10.93 11.78
N SER A 114 -3.90 -11.70 10.73
CA SER A 114 -4.52 -11.53 9.40
C SER A 114 -5.82 -12.35 9.31
N VAL A 115 -6.74 -12.11 10.24
CA VAL A 115 -8.00 -12.90 10.43
C VAL A 115 -8.95 -12.86 9.24
N ALA A 116 -8.82 -11.90 8.33
CA ALA A 116 -9.65 -11.76 7.14
C ALA A 116 -9.02 -12.37 5.88
N LYS A 117 -7.84 -12.99 5.97
CA LYS A 117 -7.10 -13.55 4.84
C LYS A 117 -7.93 -14.54 4.03
N ASP A 118 -8.64 -15.45 4.71
CA ASP A 118 -9.46 -16.47 4.03
C ASP A 118 -10.64 -15.83 3.30
N ALA A 119 -11.30 -14.82 3.90
CA ALA A 119 -12.38 -14.10 3.24
C ALA A 119 -11.91 -13.40 1.95
N TRP A 120 -10.68 -12.83 1.94
CA TRP A 120 -10.09 -12.28 0.73
C TRP A 120 -9.78 -13.36 -0.32
N SER A 121 -9.24 -14.51 0.13
CA SER A 121 -8.94 -15.63 -0.77
C SER A 121 -10.20 -16.19 -1.43
N ASP A 122 -11.28 -16.32 -0.68
CA ASP A 122 -12.56 -16.81 -1.20
C ASP A 122 -13.20 -15.80 -2.15
N PHE A 123 -13.12 -14.51 -1.83
CA PHE A 123 -13.52 -13.44 -2.75
C PHE A 123 -12.72 -13.51 -4.06
N GLY A 124 -11.40 -13.65 -4.00
CA GLY A 124 -10.56 -13.74 -5.19
C GLY A 124 -10.96 -14.90 -6.10
N LYS A 125 -11.22 -16.09 -5.51
CA LYS A 125 -11.69 -17.27 -6.26
C LYS A 125 -13.06 -17.06 -6.91
N SER A 126 -13.99 -16.44 -6.19
CA SER A 126 -15.37 -16.24 -6.68
C SER A 126 -15.50 -15.13 -7.72
N SER A 127 -14.65 -14.12 -7.67
CA SER A 127 -14.70 -12.93 -8.55
C SER A 127 -13.62 -12.92 -9.64
N ASN A 128 -12.74 -13.93 -9.68
CA ASN A 128 -11.56 -13.97 -10.55
C ASN A 128 -10.62 -12.78 -10.35
N ILE A 129 -10.54 -12.25 -9.13
CA ILE A 129 -9.62 -11.19 -8.74
C ILE A 129 -8.34 -11.80 -8.18
N ARG A 130 -7.20 -11.31 -8.62
CA ARG A 130 -5.89 -11.81 -8.15
C ARG A 130 -5.65 -11.40 -6.70
N ILE A 131 -5.46 -12.41 -5.84
CA ILE A 131 -5.03 -12.23 -4.44
C ILE A 131 -3.60 -12.72 -4.32
N ASN A 132 -2.71 -11.83 -3.93
CA ASN A 132 -1.31 -12.13 -3.63
C ASN A 132 -1.12 -12.14 -2.12
N ILE A 133 -0.55 -13.20 -1.55
CA ILE A 133 -0.32 -13.34 -0.11
C ILE A 133 1.17 -13.37 0.15
N LEU A 134 1.65 -12.36 0.84
CA LEU A 134 3.04 -12.23 1.29
C LEU A 134 3.11 -12.72 2.74
N GLY A 135 3.64 -13.93 2.94
CA GLY A 135 3.83 -14.50 4.27
C GLY A 135 5.02 -13.87 4.98
N PHE A 136 4.77 -13.31 6.17
CA PHE A 136 5.81 -12.84 7.08
C PHE A 136 5.82 -13.75 8.31
N SER A 137 6.80 -14.65 8.40
CA SER A 137 6.92 -15.53 9.57
C SER A 137 7.37 -14.72 10.79
N LEU A 138 6.44 -14.55 11.72
CA LEU A 138 6.75 -13.96 13.05
C LEU A 138 7.49 -14.95 13.98
N LYS A 139 7.65 -16.22 13.57
CA LYS A 139 8.17 -17.31 14.41
C LYS A 139 9.66 -17.58 14.22
N ASP A 140 10.28 -17.01 13.18
CA ASP A 140 11.72 -17.20 12.98
C ASP A 140 12.51 -16.31 13.94
N LYS A 141 13.22 -16.95 14.85
CA LYS A 141 14.10 -16.28 15.84
C LYS A 141 15.22 -15.45 15.19
N GLU A 142 15.45 -15.59 13.91
CA GLU A 142 16.49 -14.91 13.12
C GLU A 142 16.03 -13.58 12.47
N GLY A 143 14.85 -13.09 12.84
CA GLY A 143 14.27 -11.88 12.28
C GLY A 143 13.34 -12.15 11.09
N TYR A 144 12.65 -11.12 10.66
CA TYR A 144 11.70 -11.21 9.54
C TYR A 144 12.46 -11.45 8.22
N LYS A 145 12.54 -12.68 7.75
CA LYS A 145 13.15 -12.98 6.45
C LYS A 145 12.51 -12.11 5.36
N GLY A 146 13.32 -11.24 4.77
CA GLY A 146 12.89 -10.33 3.70
C GLY A 146 12.28 -9.00 4.16
N TRP A 147 12.20 -8.74 5.47
CA TRP A 147 11.77 -7.45 6.00
C TRP A 147 12.97 -6.54 6.27
N ILE A 148 12.91 -5.32 5.77
CA ILE A 148 13.95 -4.31 6.03
C ILE A 148 13.48 -3.48 7.23
N ASP A 149 14.33 -3.38 8.25
CA ASP A 149 14.08 -2.50 9.39
C ASP A 149 14.39 -1.05 9.02
N CYS A 150 13.35 -0.32 8.64
CA CYS A 150 13.43 1.10 8.30
C CYS A 150 13.40 2.03 9.54
N THR A 151 13.29 1.48 10.76
CA THR A 151 13.15 2.29 11.98
C THR A 151 14.49 2.76 12.56
N LYS A 152 15.59 2.18 12.10
CA LYS A 152 16.93 2.59 12.50
C LYS A 152 17.43 3.72 11.61
N ILE A 153 17.21 4.94 12.07
CA ILE A 153 17.71 6.15 11.43
C ILE A 153 19.06 6.50 12.07
N GLU A 154 20.07 5.71 11.78
CA GLU A 154 21.44 5.96 12.25
C GLU A 154 22.30 6.46 11.08
N ASN A 155 23.07 7.51 11.30
CA ASN A 155 24.12 7.88 10.37
C ASN A 155 25.25 6.87 10.50
N LEU A 156 25.36 5.93 9.58
CA LEU A 156 26.38 4.89 9.56
C LEU A 156 27.76 5.39 9.12
N GLY A 157 27.89 6.69 8.77
CA GLY A 157 29.15 7.28 8.29
C GLY A 157 29.64 6.69 6.97
N GLU A 158 28.75 6.16 6.17
CA GLU A 158 29.10 5.57 4.87
C GLU A 158 29.51 6.66 3.87
N ASP A 159 30.50 6.32 3.03
CA ASP A 159 30.94 7.21 1.96
C ASP A 159 29.88 7.32 0.83
N GLU A 160 30.02 8.38 0.03
CA GLU A 160 29.08 8.68 -1.06
C GLU A 160 28.97 7.55 -2.09
N GLU A 161 30.06 6.86 -2.39
CA GLU A 161 30.07 5.76 -3.38
C GLU A 161 29.25 4.57 -2.88
N THR A 162 29.41 4.20 -1.60
CA THR A 162 28.61 3.17 -0.94
C THR A 162 27.13 3.53 -0.92
N LEU A 163 26.78 4.78 -0.59
CA LEU A 163 25.41 5.26 -0.62
C LEU A 163 24.82 5.22 -2.04
N ARG A 164 25.58 5.62 -3.04
CA ARG A 164 25.20 5.57 -4.46
C ARG A 164 24.93 4.13 -4.92
N GLN A 165 25.78 3.19 -4.55
CA GLN A 165 25.59 1.77 -4.87
C GLN A 165 24.33 1.22 -4.23
N LYS A 166 24.09 1.50 -2.94
CA LYS A 166 22.86 1.12 -2.23
C LYS A 166 21.61 1.70 -2.90
N TYR A 167 21.65 2.98 -3.26
CA TYR A 167 20.54 3.61 -3.99
C TYR A 167 20.29 2.94 -5.34
N ASN A 168 21.33 2.67 -6.11
CA ASN A 168 21.20 2.06 -7.43
C ASN A 168 20.66 0.63 -7.40
N THR A 169 20.88 -0.09 -6.30
CA THR A 169 20.34 -1.45 -6.08
C THR A 169 19.02 -1.49 -5.34
N CYS A 170 18.54 -0.35 -4.85
CA CYS A 170 17.26 -0.27 -4.12
C CYS A 170 16.08 -0.55 -5.05
N GLY A 171 15.26 -1.55 -4.70
CA GLY A 171 14.07 -1.90 -5.47
C GLY A 171 13.01 -0.81 -5.52
N GLN A 172 13.00 0.12 -4.55
CA GLN A 172 12.04 1.23 -4.46
C GLN A 172 12.53 2.53 -5.12
N ARG A 173 13.72 2.55 -5.69
CA ARG A 173 14.30 3.77 -6.29
C ARG A 173 13.45 4.41 -7.40
N LEU A 174 12.57 3.62 -8.03
CA LEU A 174 11.67 4.07 -9.09
C LEU A 174 10.25 4.35 -8.59
N ASP A 175 9.96 4.04 -7.32
CA ASP A 175 8.66 4.32 -6.74
C ASP A 175 8.54 5.81 -6.37
N TYR A 176 7.38 6.38 -6.67
CA TYR A 176 6.98 7.71 -6.24
C TYR A 176 5.82 7.59 -5.26
N VAL A 177 5.79 8.46 -4.28
CA VAL A 177 4.70 8.52 -3.29
C VAL A 177 3.97 9.82 -3.44
N LEU A 178 2.66 9.75 -3.61
CA LEU A 178 1.76 10.88 -3.49
C LEU A 178 1.14 10.84 -2.10
N GLU A 179 1.39 11.89 -1.33
CA GLU A 179 0.86 12.05 0.02
C GLU A 179 0.68 13.53 0.34
N ASP A 180 -0.53 13.91 0.74
CA ASP A 180 -0.84 15.29 1.17
C ASP A 180 -0.45 16.33 0.10
N SER A 181 -0.79 16.06 -1.16
CA SER A 181 -0.47 16.88 -2.34
C SER A 181 1.04 17.00 -2.67
N VAL A 182 1.86 16.21 -2.04
CA VAL A 182 3.31 16.19 -2.30
C VAL A 182 3.71 14.88 -2.97
N ILE A 183 4.47 14.99 -4.05
CA ILE A 183 5.10 13.83 -4.70
C ILE A 183 6.54 13.73 -4.21
N GLY A 184 6.85 12.64 -3.51
CA GLY A 184 8.18 12.30 -3.02
C GLY A 184 8.73 11.04 -3.68
N LYS A 185 10.02 10.80 -3.47
CA LYS A 185 10.68 9.52 -3.77
C LYS A 185 10.58 8.63 -2.54
N CYS A 186 10.35 7.34 -2.77
CA CYS A 186 10.31 6.32 -1.73
C CYS A 186 9.10 6.41 -0.78
N THR A 187 8.75 5.29 -0.19
CA THR A 187 7.58 5.14 0.69
C THR A 187 7.91 5.30 2.18
N SER A 188 9.17 5.50 2.52
CA SER A 188 9.66 5.61 3.90
C SER A 188 10.43 6.91 4.16
#